data_3d9581d0740e3fca1825044a116905ce
#
_entry.id   3d9581d0740e3fca1825044a116905ce
#
_cell.length_a   1.000
_cell.length_b   1.000
_cell.length_c   1.000
_cell.angle_alpha   90.00
_cell.angle_beta   90.00
_cell.angle_gamma   90.00
#
_symmetry.space_group_name_H-M   'P 1'
#
loop_
_entity.id
_entity.type
_entity.pdbx_description
1 polymer ?
#
loop_
_entity_poly.entity_id
_entity_poly.type
_entity_poly.pdbx_seq_one_letter_code
_entity_poly.pdbx_strand_id
1 'polypeptide(L)'
;MNTVPIPRVVIAGTNSGVGKTTIVAGLLAAYRASGHGVQSFKVGPDYIDPGFHKIASGRESYNLDSWLVPPDTLPTFFASMAGDADLAIIEGVMGLYDGGREGVSSTAQIAKQLGAPVVLVIDCKAMGESAAAIAMGFREYDKDVDFKGVILNRLGSDNHERMVREGMEKIGVPVIGAIRRDDRMHSPERHLGLTPVTEVDPTEAIATIQHAVESMVDLEALYKVAASAAPMPAPIDITKGVTKRTKIGVAYDEAFSFYYPASLSALEAQGAELVYFSPLKDSAIPDVDGLVFGGGFPEMFLQALSENTAMKESISKANQCSMPIYAECGGLMYLCEHIHDFDGNVFDTVGVVPANCVMQQKLQKVGYVTATAKRNTLLGNTGTALHGHEFHFSTMEPTIEEFPWAFHLEGGRKPQSYDGGYATDNVLASYLHLNFAGSLEGAKHFVDMCEAFGHTK
;
A
#
# COMPACT_ATOMS: atom_id res chain seq x y z
N MET A 1 -20.80 -20.30 -8.63
CA MET A 1 -20.71 -18.99 -7.93
C MET A 1 -21.38 -17.95 -8.81
N ASN A 2 -22.14 -17.02 -8.22
CA ASN A 2 -22.67 -15.89 -9.00
C ASN A 2 -21.50 -15.01 -9.43
N THR A 3 -21.45 -14.68 -10.74
CA THR A 3 -20.45 -13.76 -11.27
C THR A 3 -21.13 -12.48 -11.74
N VAL A 4 -20.40 -11.36 -11.63
CA VAL A 4 -20.86 -10.04 -12.05
C VAL A 4 -19.84 -9.38 -12.95
N PRO A 5 -20.25 -8.52 -13.89
CA PRO A 5 -19.33 -7.70 -14.63
C PRO A 5 -18.83 -6.57 -13.72
N ILE A 6 -17.53 -6.42 -13.60
CA ILE A 6 -16.88 -5.27 -12.98
C ILE A 6 -15.90 -4.70 -14.02
N PRO A 7 -16.25 -3.58 -14.68
CA PRO A 7 -15.32 -2.91 -15.60
C PRO A 7 -14.03 -2.60 -14.88
N ARG A 8 -12.89 -3.08 -15.42
CA ARG A 8 -11.58 -2.89 -14.81
C ARG A 8 -10.48 -2.86 -15.85
N VAL A 9 -9.42 -2.08 -15.57
CA VAL A 9 -8.26 -1.99 -16.45
C VAL A 9 -6.99 -1.84 -15.60
N VAL A 10 -5.92 -2.49 -16.04
CA VAL A 10 -4.57 -2.31 -15.47
C VAL A 10 -3.82 -1.28 -16.30
N ILE A 11 -3.34 -0.24 -15.65
CA ILE A 11 -2.40 0.74 -16.20
C ILE A 11 -1.00 0.32 -15.78
N ALA A 12 -0.30 -0.35 -16.69
CA ALA A 12 1.04 -0.87 -16.46
C ALA A 12 2.11 0.06 -17.04
N GLY A 13 3.36 -0.13 -16.69
CA GLY A 13 4.48 0.61 -17.26
C GLY A 13 5.55 -0.29 -17.85
N THR A 14 6.41 0.26 -18.69
CA THR A 14 7.62 -0.45 -19.16
C THR A 14 8.66 -0.60 -18.05
N ASN A 15 8.70 0.34 -17.10
CA ASN A 15 9.60 0.37 -15.94
C ASN A 15 9.08 1.37 -14.90
N SER A 16 9.80 1.53 -13.78
CA SER A 16 9.54 2.59 -12.81
C SER A 16 9.81 3.97 -13.42
N GLY A 17 9.06 5.01 -12.97
CA GLY A 17 9.28 6.40 -13.40
C GLY A 17 8.72 6.78 -14.79
N VAL A 18 7.97 5.89 -15.46
CA VAL A 18 7.33 6.22 -16.76
C VAL A 18 6.11 7.15 -16.63
N GLY A 19 5.67 7.47 -15.40
CA GLY A 19 4.56 8.36 -15.12
C GLY A 19 3.22 7.68 -14.88
N LYS A 20 3.22 6.40 -14.49
CA LYS A 20 1.98 5.65 -14.16
C LYS A 20 1.13 6.38 -13.13
N THR A 21 1.70 6.70 -11.98
CA THR A 21 0.98 7.32 -10.85
C THR A 21 0.32 8.63 -11.25
N THR A 22 1.04 9.48 -11.98
CA THR A 22 0.51 10.73 -12.52
C THR A 22 -0.69 10.47 -13.46
N ILE A 23 -0.53 9.56 -14.41
CA ILE A 23 -1.59 9.23 -15.38
C ILE A 23 -2.79 8.62 -14.68
N VAL A 24 -2.59 7.70 -13.73
CA VAL A 24 -3.69 7.06 -12.99
C VAL A 24 -4.42 8.08 -12.13
N ALA A 25 -3.74 8.97 -11.41
CA ALA A 25 -4.38 10.05 -10.66
C ALA A 25 -5.25 10.94 -11.58
N GLY A 26 -4.74 11.30 -12.77
CA GLY A 26 -5.51 12.05 -13.76
C GLY A 26 -6.73 11.29 -14.29
N LEU A 27 -6.59 10.00 -14.58
CA LEU A 27 -7.72 9.15 -15.03
C LEU A 27 -8.79 9.03 -13.95
N LEU A 28 -8.41 8.81 -12.69
CA LEU A 28 -9.33 8.74 -11.56
C LEU A 28 -10.10 10.05 -11.40
N ALA A 29 -9.40 11.17 -11.43
CA ALA A 29 -10.02 12.49 -11.32
C ALA A 29 -10.96 12.80 -12.51
N ALA A 30 -10.56 12.47 -13.75
CA ALA A 30 -11.35 12.69 -14.95
C ALA A 30 -12.65 11.86 -14.96
N TYR A 31 -12.57 10.55 -14.63
CA TYR A 31 -13.77 9.73 -14.52
C TYR A 31 -14.69 10.18 -13.38
N ARG A 32 -14.14 10.54 -12.23
CA ARG A 32 -14.93 11.11 -11.13
C ARG A 32 -15.64 12.40 -11.56
N ALA A 33 -14.94 13.30 -12.25
CA ALA A 33 -15.52 14.56 -12.74
C ALA A 33 -16.63 14.34 -13.77
N SER A 34 -16.56 13.26 -14.56
CA SER A 34 -17.63 12.85 -15.49
C SER A 34 -18.79 12.11 -14.82
N GLY A 35 -18.78 11.97 -13.50
CA GLY A 35 -19.87 11.39 -12.70
C GLY A 35 -19.79 9.88 -12.48
N HIS A 36 -18.67 9.22 -12.83
CA HIS A 36 -18.48 7.79 -12.55
C HIS A 36 -18.00 7.56 -11.11
N GLY A 37 -18.56 6.54 -10.47
CA GLY A 37 -17.97 5.95 -9.27
C GLY A 37 -16.73 5.14 -9.65
N VAL A 38 -15.53 5.72 -9.45
CA VAL A 38 -14.27 5.06 -9.84
C VAL A 38 -13.53 4.53 -8.61
N GLN A 39 -13.17 3.24 -8.64
CA GLN A 39 -12.39 2.60 -7.59
C GLN A 39 -10.94 2.42 -8.04
N SER A 40 -10.01 2.84 -7.18
CA SER A 40 -8.58 2.68 -7.45
C SER A 40 -7.97 1.51 -6.69
N PHE A 41 -6.98 0.88 -7.35
CA PHE A 41 -6.16 -0.16 -6.78
C PHE A 41 -4.69 0.07 -7.14
N LYS A 42 -3.80 -0.35 -6.25
CA LYS A 42 -2.35 -0.34 -6.47
C LYS A 42 -1.80 -1.75 -6.36
N VAL A 43 -1.04 -2.21 -7.36
CA VAL A 43 -0.32 -3.49 -7.28
C VAL A 43 0.89 -3.33 -6.36
N GLY A 44 1.08 -4.32 -5.46
CA GLY A 44 2.19 -4.38 -4.53
C GLY A 44 1.97 -3.61 -3.21
N PRO A 45 2.95 -3.65 -2.32
CA PRO A 45 2.84 -3.16 -0.94
C PRO A 45 3.22 -1.67 -0.82
N ASP A 46 2.53 -0.82 -1.55
CA ASP A 46 2.76 0.63 -1.61
C ASP A 46 1.80 1.38 -0.67
N TYR A 47 2.31 2.33 0.11
CA TYR A 47 1.51 3.16 1.02
C TYR A 47 1.32 4.60 0.54
N ILE A 48 2.12 5.04 -0.45
CA ILE A 48 2.18 6.45 -0.87
C ILE A 48 1.22 6.70 -2.03
N ASP A 49 1.34 5.94 -3.13
CA ASP A 49 0.50 6.11 -4.32
C ASP A 49 -1.00 5.97 -3.99
N PRO A 50 -1.47 5.03 -3.13
CA PRO A 50 -2.85 4.94 -2.71
C PRO A 50 -3.42 6.22 -2.09
N GLY A 51 -2.60 7.02 -1.41
CA GLY A 51 -3.00 8.32 -0.88
C GLY A 51 -3.40 9.32 -1.98
N PHE A 52 -2.60 9.41 -3.05
CA PHE A 52 -2.92 10.24 -4.22
C PHE A 52 -4.17 9.74 -4.95
N HIS A 53 -4.31 8.41 -5.07
CA HIS A 53 -5.50 7.80 -5.67
C HIS A 53 -6.77 8.11 -4.88
N LYS A 54 -6.70 8.08 -3.55
CA LYS A 54 -7.83 8.43 -2.67
C LYS A 54 -8.30 9.86 -2.91
N ILE A 55 -7.39 10.82 -3.01
CA ILE A 55 -7.75 12.22 -3.27
C ILE A 55 -8.35 12.36 -4.67
N ALA A 56 -7.77 11.74 -5.68
CA ALA A 56 -8.22 11.80 -7.06
C ALA A 56 -9.60 11.14 -7.26
N SER A 57 -9.81 9.94 -6.72
CA SER A 57 -11.06 9.18 -6.86
C SER A 57 -12.15 9.61 -5.88
N GLY A 58 -11.77 10.17 -4.72
CA GLY A 58 -12.66 10.42 -3.58
C GLY A 58 -13.08 9.16 -2.82
N ARG A 59 -12.41 8.02 -3.06
CA ARG A 59 -12.65 6.71 -2.42
C ARG A 59 -11.33 6.15 -1.90
N GLU A 60 -11.39 5.28 -0.87
CA GLU A 60 -10.19 4.56 -0.43
C GLU A 60 -9.55 3.80 -1.58
N SER A 61 -8.22 3.71 -1.59
CA SER A 61 -7.47 2.93 -2.57
C SER A 61 -6.89 1.69 -1.91
N TYR A 62 -7.02 0.53 -2.56
CA TYR A 62 -6.64 -0.76 -1.99
C TYR A 62 -5.43 -1.36 -2.70
N ASN A 63 -4.61 -2.10 -1.95
CA ASN A 63 -3.46 -2.78 -2.51
C ASN A 63 -3.84 -4.19 -2.99
N LEU A 64 -3.33 -4.55 -4.16
CA LEU A 64 -3.46 -5.89 -4.75
C LEU A 64 -2.10 -6.57 -4.73
N ASP A 65 -1.96 -7.55 -3.87
CA ASP A 65 -0.68 -8.22 -3.64
C ASP A 65 -0.93 -9.71 -3.37
N SER A 66 -0.42 -10.56 -4.25
CA SER A 66 -0.65 -12.02 -4.19
C SER A 66 0.23 -12.74 -3.17
N TRP A 67 1.18 -12.03 -2.53
CA TRP A 67 1.94 -12.52 -1.37
C TRP A 67 1.21 -12.22 -0.07
N LEU A 68 0.69 -11.00 0.05
CA LEU A 68 0.01 -10.54 1.26
C LEU A 68 -1.43 -11.05 1.35
N VAL A 69 -2.11 -11.20 0.22
CA VAL A 69 -3.46 -11.79 0.11
C VAL A 69 -3.37 -13.03 -0.75
N PRO A 70 -3.81 -14.21 -0.24
CA PRO A 70 -3.67 -15.46 -0.99
C PRO A 70 -4.27 -15.38 -2.40
N PRO A 71 -3.57 -15.92 -3.43
CA PRO A 71 -3.99 -15.82 -4.82
C PRO A 71 -5.42 -16.31 -5.09
N ASP A 72 -5.87 -17.35 -4.39
CA ASP A 72 -7.21 -17.93 -4.55
C ASP A 72 -8.32 -17.03 -4.03
N THR A 73 -8.01 -16.14 -3.09
CA THR A 73 -8.96 -15.19 -2.49
C THR A 73 -8.91 -13.81 -3.15
N LEU A 74 -7.85 -13.50 -3.88
CA LEU A 74 -7.61 -12.19 -4.47
C LEU A 74 -8.75 -11.70 -5.40
N PRO A 75 -9.37 -12.54 -6.27
CA PRO A 75 -10.50 -12.09 -7.10
C PRO A 75 -11.73 -11.69 -6.29
N THR A 76 -12.06 -12.44 -5.23
CA THR A 76 -13.17 -12.13 -4.33
C THR A 76 -12.86 -10.87 -3.50
N PHE A 77 -11.63 -10.74 -3.02
CA PHE A 77 -11.15 -9.55 -2.35
C PHE A 77 -11.28 -8.30 -3.24
N PHE A 78 -10.76 -8.38 -4.48
CA PHE A 78 -10.89 -7.29 -5.45
C PHE A 78 -12.36 -6.90 -5.67
N ALA A 79 -13.24 -7.88 -5.95
CA ALA A 79 -14.66 -7.63 -6.19
C ALA A 79 -15.32 -6.93 -5.00
N SER A 80 -14.98 -7.36 -3.78
CA SER A 80 -15.53 -6.79 -2.54
C SER A 80 -15.06 -5.35 -2.34
N MET A 81 -13.80 -5.06 -2.61
CA MET A 81 -13.24 -3.70 -2.49
C MET A 81 -13.67 -2.78 -3.65
N ALA A 82 -13.95 -3.32 -4.84
CA ALA A 82 -14.53 -2.56 -5.94
C ALA A 82 -15.97 -2.10 -5.61
N GLY A 83 -16.71 -2.92 -4.87
CA GLY A 83 -18.02 -2.57 -4.33
C GLY A 83 -19.03 -2.21 -5.44
N ASP A 84 -19.55 -0.99 -5.35
CA ASP A 84 -20.56 -0.40 -6.26
C ASP A 84 -19.93 0.52 -7.33
N ALA A 85 -18.62 0.45 -7.55
CA ALA A 85 -17.96 1.30 -8.53
C ALA A 85 -18.34 0.93 -9.98
N ASP A 86 -18.49 1.95 -10.82
CA ASP A 86 -18.75 1.80 -12.25
C ASP A 86 -17.51 1.34 -13.02
N LEU A 87 -16.32 1.64 -12.47
CA LEU A 87 -15.03 1.37 -13.08
C LEU A 87 -13.96 1.15 -11.99
N ALA A 88 -13.12 0.15 -12.16
CA ALA A 88 -11.91 -0.04 -11.37
C ALA A 88 -10.65 0.24 -12.22
N ILE A 89 -9.76 1.10 -11.71
CA ILE A 89 -8.44 1.37 -12.29
C ILE A 89 -7.37 0.81 -11.38
N ILE A 90 -6.53 -0.07 -11.94
CA ILE A 90 -5.46 -0.76 -11.22
C ILE A 90 -4.13 -0.19 -11.69
N GLU A 91 -3.41 0.50 -10.81
CA GLU A 91 -2.04 0.94 -11.11
C GLU A 91 -1.05 -0.18 -10.88
N GLY A 92 -0.25 -0.49 -11.90
CA GLY A 92 0.84 -1.46 -11.82
C GLY A 92 2.04 -0.95 -11.00
N VAL A 93 2.83 -1.88 -10.50
CA VAL A 93 4.10 -1.63 -9.82
C VAL A 93 5.27 -1.84 -10.79
N MET A 94 6.32 -1.03 -10.70
CA MET A 94 7.54 -1.17 -11.53
C MET A 94 7.21 -1.33 -13.03
N GLY A 95 7.86 -2.25 -13.74
CA GLY A 95 7.46 -2.69 -15.08
C GLY A 95 6.41 -3.81 -15.02
N LEU A 96 5.66 -3.99 -16.11
CA LEU A 96 4.57 -4.96 -16.22
C LEU A 96 4.92 -6.37 -15.72
N TYR A 97 6.13 -6.82 -16.02
CA TYR A 97 6.61 -8.16 -15.69
C TYR A 97 7.53 -8.22 -14.47
N ASP A 98 7.85 -7.05 -13.89
CA ASP A 98 8.67 -6.98 -12.69
C ASP A 98 7.84 -7.32 -11.46
N GLY A 99 8.40 -8.13 -10.57
CA GLY A 99 7.72 -8.56 -9.35
C GLY A 99 8.72 -9.02 -8.28
N GLY A 100 8.21 -9.64 -7.25
CA GLY A 100 9.00 -10.37 -6.29
C GLY A 100 9.71 -11.56 -6.93
N ARG A 101 10.35 -12.40 -6.11
CA ARG A 101 11.04 -13.58 -6.62
C ARG A 101 10.05 -14.46 -7.41
N GLU A 102 10.49 -14.98 -8.56
CA GLU A 102 9.67 -15.78 -9.49
C GLU A 102 8.42 -15.05 -10.02
N GLY A 103 8.43 -13.71 -10.03
CA GLY A 103 7.34 -12.89 -10.54
C GLY A 103 6.14 -12.76 -9.59
N VAL A 104 6.28 -13.14 -8.32
CA VAL A 104 5.24 -12.97 -7.30
C VAL A 104 4.82 -11.51 -7.20
N SER A 105 3.51 -11.26 -7.20
CA SER A 105 2.91 -9.92 -7.18
C SER A 105 3.37 -8.99 -8.32
N SER A 106 3.82 -9.54 -9.47
CA SER A 106 4.01 -8.71 -10.66
C SER A 106 2.67 -8.18 -11.17
N THR A 107 2.72 -7.02 -11.83
CA THR A 107 1.52 -6.45 -12.48
C THR A 107 0.88 -7.43 -13.46
N ALA A 108 1.67 -8.19 -14.22
CA ALA A 108 1.20 -9.21 -15.15
C ALA A 108 0.47 -10.36 -14.42
N GLN A 109 1.02 -10.83 -13.29
CA GLN A 109 0.38 -11.87 -12.50
C GLN A 109 -0.99 -11.41 -11.98
N ILE A 110 -1.08 -10.22 -11.40
CA ILE A 110 -2.33 -9.65 -10.89
C ILE A 110 -3.35 -9.44 -12.03
N ALA A 111 -2.91 -8.92 -13.19
CA ALA A 111 -3.77 -8.76 -14.36
C ALA A 111 -4.39 -10.08 -14.80
N LYS A 112 -3.59 -11.15 -14.88
CA LYS A 112 -4.07 -12.51 -15.24
C LYS A 112 -5.02 -13.09 -14.20
N GLN A 113 -4.70 -12.99 -12.91
CA GLN A 113 -5.56 -13.48 -11.82
C GLN A 113 -6.93 -12.80 -11.80
N LEU A 114 -6.95 -11.52 -12.14
CA LEU A 114 -8.19 -10.75 -12.20
C LEU A 114 -8.88 -10.80 -13.58
N GLY A 115 -8.27 -11.41 -14.61
CA GLY A 115 -8.76 -11.32 -15.97
C GLY A 115 -8.95 -9.86 -16.42
N ALA A 116 -8.01 -8.99 -16.04
CA ALA A 116 -8.08 -7.56 -16.31
C ALA A 116 -7.26 -7.20 -17.56
N PRO A 117 -7.84 -6.48 -18.54
CA PRO A 117 -7.10 -5.98 -19.69
C PRO A 117 -6.04 -4.97 -19.27
N VAL A 118 -4.93 -4.95 -20.01
CA VAL A 118 -3.74 -4.14 -19.73
C VAL A 118 -3.56 -3.06 -20.78
N VAL A 119 -3.36 -1.82 -20.33
CA VAL A 119 -2.90 -0.68 -21.13
C VAL A 119 -1.51 -0.29 -20.63
N LEU A 120 -0.52 -0.30 -21.53
CA LEU A 120 0.88 -0.07 -21.20
C LEU A 120 1.28 1.39 -21.39
N VAL A 121 1.81 2.02 -20.36
CA VAL A 121 2.42 3.35 -20.44
C VAL A 121 3.87 3.23 -20.92
N ILE A 122 4.21 3.95 -21.96
CA ILE A 122 5.54 4.00 -22.56
C ILE A 122 6.08 5.43 -22.48
N ASP A 123 7.25 5.61 -21.86
CA ASP A 123 7.97 6.88 -21.88
C ASP A 123 8.64 7.08 -23.25
N CYS A 124 8.10 8.02 -24.03
CA CYS A 124 8.56 8.31 -25.38
C CYS A 124 9.59 9.45 -25.44
N LYS A 125 10.07 9.99 -24.30
CA LYS A 125 10.90 11.20 -24.23
C LYS A 125 12.07 11.24 -25.21
N ALA A 126 12.67 10.12 -25.55
CA ALA A 126 13.82 10.03 -26.44
C ALA A 126 13.66 8.95 -27.52
N MET A 127 12.42 8.60 -27.89
CA MET A 127 12.11 7.53 -28.82
C MET A 127 11.15 8.00 -29.91
N GLY A 128 11.39 7.53 -31.12
CA GLY A 128 10.43 7.59 -32.23
C GLY A 128 9.76 6.22 -32.42
N GLU A 129 9.88 5.66 -33.61
CA GLU A 129 9.31 4.37 -33.98
C GLU A 129 9.78 3.18 -33.09
N SER A 130 10.94 3.32 -32.40
CA SER A 130 11.43 2.30 -31.44
C SER A 130 10.44 2.02 -30.30
N ALA A 131 9.54 2.94 -29.96
CA ALA A 131 8.48 2.70 -29.00
C ALA A 131 7.57 1.54 -29.43
N ALA A 132 7.34 1.35 -30.73
CA ALA A 132 6.56 0.22 -31.26
C ALA A 132 7.28 -1.13 -31.03
N ALA A 133 8.60 -1.18 -31.15
CA ALA A 133 9.36 -2.40 -30.84
C ALA A 133 9.24 -2.77 -29.34
N ILE A 134 9.21 -1.77 -28.44
CA ILE A 134 8.96 -1.99 -27.02
C ILE A 134 7.54 -2.54 -26.80
N ALA A 135 6.51 -1.88 -27.35
CA ALA A 135 5.12 -2.33 -27.22
C ALA A 135 4.94 -3.77 -27.73
N MET A 136 5.54 -4.09 -28.89
CA MET A 136 5.52 -5.42 -29.46
C MET A 136 6.19 -6.44 -28.51
N GLY A 137 7.35 -6.12 -27.96
CA GLY A 137 8.06 -6.99 -27.02
C GLY A 137 7.21 -7.29 -25.78
N PHE A 138 6.57 -6.29 -25.19
CA PHE A 138 5.71 -6.47 -24.04
C PHE A 138 4.46 -7.30 -24.37
N ARG A 139 3.84 -7.10 -25.52
CA ARG A 139 2.68 -7.88 -25.97
C ARG A 139 3.02 -9.35 -26.26
N GLU A 140 4.19 -9.59 -26.82
CA GLU A 140 4.60 -10.93 -27.26
C GLU A 140 5.26 -11.77 -26.17
N TYR A 141 5.77 -11.13 -25.09
CA TYR A 141 6.51 -11.79 -24.01
C TYR A 141 5.65 -12.79 -23.21
N ASP A 142 4.40 -12.42 -22.92
CA ASP A 142 3.42 -13.30 -22.26
C ASP A 142 2.05 -13.15 -22.94
N LYS A 143 1.64 -14.19 -23.67
CA LYS A 143 0.38 -14.21 -24.43
C LYS A 143 -0.88 -14.31 -23.56
N ASP A 144 -0.72 -14.70 -22.30
CA ASP A 144 -1.84 -14.81 -21.35
C ASP A 144 -2.21 -13.44 -20.73
N VAL A 145 -1.37 -12.43 -20.94
CA VAL A 145 -1.69 -11.05 -20.58
C VAL A 145 -2.58 -10.44 -21.67
N ASP A 146 -3.78 -10.00 -21.28
CA ASP A 146 -4.74 -9.37 -22.19
C ASP A 146 -4.33 -7.93 -22.53
N PHE A 147 -3.33 -7.79 -23.42
CA PHE A 147 -2.76 -6.53 -23.84
C PHE A 147 -3.67 -5.80 -24.82
N LYS A 148 -4.22 -4.63 -24.47
CA LYS A 148 -5.24 -3.91 -25.27
C LYS A 148 -4.76 -2.63 -25.94
N GLY A 149 -3.65 -2.04 -25.51
CA GLY A 149 -3.15 -0.81 -26.11
C GLY A 149 -2.09 -0.12 -25.28
N VAL A 150 -1.75 1.10 -25.70
CA VAL A 150 -0.72 1.91 -25.04
C VAL A 150 -1.20 3.32 -24.76
N ILE A 151 -0.60 3.93 -23.71
CA ILE A 151 -0.56 5.38 -23.50
C ILE A 151 0.87 5.84 -23.73
N LEU A 152 1.07 6.71 -24.70
CA LEU A 152 2.36 7.30 -25.04
C LEU A 152 2.57 8.52 -24.15
N ASN A 153 3.60 8.51 -23.32
CA ASN A 153 3.89 9.60 -22.38
C ASN A 153 5.12 10.41 -22.76
N ARG A 154 5.17 11.66 -22.32
CA ARG A 154 6.30 12.60 -22.50
C ARG A 154 6.66 12.88 -23.96
N LEU A 155 5.66 12.97 -24.82
CA LEU A 155 5.83 13.36 -26.22
C LEU A 155 6.28 14.82 -26.35
N GLY A 156 7.17 15.11 -27.29
CA GLY A 156 7.79 16.44 -27.42
C GLY A 156 7.05 17.38 -28.39
N SER A 157 6.45 16.86 -29.48
CA SER A 157 5.83 17.66 -30.54
C SER A 157 4.81 16.87 -31.35
N ASP A 158 4.01 17.54 -32.19
CA ASP A 158 3.03 16.89 -33.07
C ASP A 158 3.72 15.92 -34.07
N ASN A 159 4.85 16.32 -34.61
CA ASN A 159 5.61 15.44 -35.49
C ASN A 159 6.16 14.22 -34.76
N HIS A 160 6.57 14.38 -33.51
CA HIS A 160 7.02 13.28 -32.68
C HIS A 160 5.86 12.30 -32.38
N GLU A 161 4.71 12.82 -31.99
CA GLU A 161 3.51 12.00 -31.78
C GLU A 161 3.12 11.21 -33.03
N ARG A 162 3.05 11.89 -34.19
CA ARG A 162 2.73 11.26 -35.47
C ARG A 162 3.69 10.09 -35.77
N MET A 163 4.99 10.29 -35.62
CA MET A 163 6.00 9.25 -35.85
C MET A 163 5.79 8.03 -34.96
N VAL A 164 5.52 8.24 -33.67
CA VAL A 164 5.29 7.14 -32.71
C VAL A 164 3.97 6.42 -33.02
N ARG A 165 2.90 7.15 -33.36
CA ARG A 165 1.59 6.57 -33.74
C ARG A 165 1.69 5.73 -35.02
N GLU A 166 2.40 6.19 -36.04
CA GLU A 166 2.67 5.44 -37.27
C GLU A 166 3.41 4.12 -36.97
N GLY A 167 4.34 4.13 -36.00
CA GLY A 167 4.99 2.91 -35.51
C GLY A 167 4.04 1.93 -34.83
N MET A 168 3.12 2.43 -33.98
CA MET A 168 2.10 1.59 -33.31
C MET A 168 1.10 1.00 -34.32
N GLU A 169 0.70 1.78 -35.35
CA GLU A 169 -0.19 1.32 -36.40
C GLU A 169 0.42 0.14 -37.18
N LYS A 170 1.71 0.18 -37.52
CA LYS A 170 2.42 -0.90 -38.20
C LYS A 170 2.35 -2.24 -37.47
N ILE A 171 2.28 -2.21 -36.14
CA ILE A 171 2.19 -3.41 -35.30
C ILE A 171 0.77 -3.71 -34.83
N GLY A 172 -0.22 -2.91 -35.26
CA GLY A 172 -1.63 -3.08 -34.87
C GLY A 172 -1.91 -2.89 -33.39
N VAL A 173 -1.19 -1.99 -32.69
CA VAL A 173 -1.41 -1.68 -31.27
C VAL A 173 -2.18 -0.36 -31.15
N PRO A 174 -3.38 -0.38 -30.53
CA PRO A 174 -4.16 0.84 -30.28
C PRO A 174 -3.42 1.84 -29.38
N VAL A 175 -3.46 3.11 -29.76
CA VAL A 175 -2.99 4.22 -28.92
C VAL A 175 -4.18 4.85 -28.23
N ILE A 176 -4.35 4.57 -26.94
CA ILE A 176 -5.47 5.05 -26.11
C ILE A 176 -5.23 6.50 -25.66
N GLY A 177 -3.97 6.91 -25.52
CA GLY A 177 -3.60 8.27 -25.13
C GLY A 177 -2.23 8.67 -25.63
N ALA A 178 -2.02 9.98 -25.81
CA ALA A 178 -0.75 10.57 -26.28
C ALA A 178 -0.48 11.86 -25.49
N ILE A 179 0.24 11.73 -24.38
CA ILE A 179 0.43 12.78 -23.38
C ILE A 179 1.71 13.56 -23.70
N ARG A 180 1.58 14.88 -23.80
CA ARG A 180 2.71 15.80 -24.02
C ARG A 180 3.50 15.98 -22.72
N ARG A 181 4.80 16.20 -22.89
CA ARG A 181 5.62 16.61 -21.75
C ARG A 181 5.15 17.96 -21.23
N ASP A 182 4.80 18.01 -19.96
CA ASP A 182 4.44 19.21 -19.23
C ASP A 182 5.07 19.13 -17.82
N ASP A 183 5.99 20.07 -17.55
CA ASP A 183 6.70 20.10 -16.27
C ASP A 183 5.77 20.45 -15.08
N ARG A 184 4.55 20.95 -15.33
CA ARG A 184 3.52 21.21 -14.30
C ARG A 184 2.84 19.95 -13.81
N MET A 185 3.00 18.82 -14.51
CA MET A 185 2.45 17.52 -14.13
C MET A 185 3.36 16.72 -13.17
N HIS A 186 4.42 17.33 -12.64
CA HIS A 186 5.26 16.67 -11.65
C HIS A 186 4.62 16.71 -10.27
N SER A 187 4.48 15.52 -9.65
CA SER A 187 4.18 15.42 -8.22
C SER A 187 5.43 15.69 -7.39
N PRO A 188 5.31 16.28 -6.19
CA PRO A 188 6.44 16.46 -5.29
C PRO A 188 7.11 15.13 -4.96
N GLU A 189 8.43 15.05 -5.15
CA GLU A 189 9.23 13.86 -4.83
C GLU A 189 10.14 14.15 -3.63
N ARG A 190 10.31 13.16 -2.76
CA ARG A 190 11.33 13.14 -1.70
C ARG A 190 12.50 12.24 -2.07
N HIS A 191 13.51 12.21 -1.19
CA HIS A 191 14.69 11.36 -1.29
C HIS A 191 14.38 9.85 -1.44
N LEU A 192 13.17 9.41 -1.03
CA LEU A 192 12.68 8.02 -1.08
C LEU A 192 11.49 7.82 -2.03
N GLY A 193 11.12 8.82 -2.82
CA GLY A 193 9.94 8.80 -3.69
C GLY A 193 8.97 9.94 -3.43
N LEU A 194 7.68 9.76 -3.74
CA LEU A 194 6.65 10.78 -3.53
C LEU A 194 6.48 11.09 -2.04
N THR A 195 6.21 12.37 -1.72
CA THR A 195 5.86 12.80 -0.37
C THR A 195 4.44 12.31 -0.03
N PRO A 196 4.20 11.71 1.15
CA PRO A 196 2.86 11.30 1.55
C PRO A 196 1.86 12.47 1.54
N VAL A 197 0.60 12.19 1.19
CA VAL A 197 -0.47 13.21 1.11
C VAL A 197 -0.82 13.82 2.47
N THR A 198 -0.43 13.20 3.56
CA THR A 198 -0.55 13.76 4.91
C THR A 198 0.36 15.00 5.13
N GLU A 199 1.37 15.17 4.30
CA GLU A 199 2.36 16.24 4.42
C GLU A 199 2.24 17.34 3.35
N VAL A 200 1.51 17.06 2.24
CA VAL A 200 1.28 17.99 1.12
C VAL A 200 -0.16 17.90 0.64
N ASP A 201 -0.72 19.01 0.20
CA ASP A 201 -2.03 19.02 -0.49
C ASP A 201 -1.80 18.91 -2.01
N PRO A 202 -2.08 17.75 -2.64
CA PRO A 202 -1.88 17.54 -4.06
C PRO A 202 -3.06 18.00 -4.93
N THR A 203 -4.09 18.65 -4.37
CA THR A 203 -5.35 18.95 -5.06
C THR A 203 -5.15 19.75 -6.35
N GLU A 204 -4.32 20.80 -6.32
CA GLU A 204 -4.03 21.62 -7.50
C GLU A 204 -3.24 20.85 -8.57
N ALA A 205 -2.27 20.04 -8.14
CA ALA A 205 -1.51 19.18 -9.04
C ALA A 205 -2.42 18.15 -9.72
N ILE A 206 -3.30 17.49 -8.96
CA ILE A 206 -4.29 16.54 -9.49
C ILE A 206 -5.22 17.21 -10.49
N ALA A 207 -5.71 18.43 -10.23
CA ALA A 207 -6.57 19.16 -11.16
C ALA A 207 -5.83 19.47 -12.48
N THR A 208 -4.57 19.87 -12.42
CA THR A 208 -3.74 20.10 -13.61
C THR A 208 -3.56 18.81 -14.43
N ILE A 209 -3.28 17.70 -13.77
CA ILE A 209 -3.11 16.38 -14.40
C ILE A 209 -4.44 15.90 -15.00
N GLN A 210 -5.56 16.10 -14.31
CA GLN A 210 -6.90 15.78 -14.81
C GLN A 210 -7.16 16.46 -16.16
N HIS A 211 -6.98 17.76 -16.28
CA HIS A 211 -7.19 18.50 -17.53
C HIS A 211 -6.28 17.98 -18.67
N ALA A 212 -5.04 17.65 -18.35
CA ALA A 212 -4.13 17.07 -19.34
C ALA A 212 -4.63 15.70 -19.82
N VAL A 213 -5.09 14.84 -18.93
CA VAL A 213 -5.64 13.51 -19.26
C VAL A 213 -6.93 13.65 -20.07
N GLU A 214 -7.88 14.51 -19.66
CA GLU A 214 -9.13 14.75 -20.39
C GLU A 214 -8.91 15.19 -21.84
N SER A 215 -7.83 15.93 -22.11
CA SER A 215 -7.53 16.44 -23.45
C SER A 215 -6.70 15.48 -24.32
N MET A 216 -5.97 14.55 -23.72
CA MET A 216 -4.94 13.75 -24.42
C MET A 216 -5.15 12.24 -24.32
N VAL A 217 -6.16 11.77 -23.59
CA VAL A 217 -6.51 10.34 -23.46
C VAL A 217 -7.96 10.13 -23.93
N ASP A 218 -8.18 9.13 -24.74
CA ASP A 218 -9.53 8.69 -25.13
C ASP A 218 -10.18 7.89 -24.00
N LEU A 219 -10.88 8.61 -23.10
CA LEU A 219 -11.54 8.01 -21.94
C LEU A 219 -12.62 7.02 -22.33
N GLU A 220 -13.34 7.25 -23.46
CA GLU A 220 -14.36 6.31 -23.95
C GLU A 220 -13.74 5.00 -24.43
N ALA A 221 -12.64 5.06 -25.19
CA ALA A 221 -11.90 3.88 -25.60
C ALA A 221 -11.33 3.12 -24.38
N LEU A 222 -10.80 3.82 -23.41
CA LEU A 222 -10.30 3.21 -22.17
C LEU A 222 -11.42 2.51 -21.39
N TYR A 223 -12.59 3.13 -21.26
CA TYR A 223 -13.76 2.51 -20.63
C TYR A 223 -14.21 1.26 -21.37
N LYS A 224 -14.25 1.27 -22.72
CA LYS A 224 -14.55 0.09 -23.53
C LYS A 224 -13.54 -1.04 -23.29
N VAL A 225 -12.27 -0.72 -23.15
CA VAL A 225 -11.23 -1.68 -22.76
C VAL A 225 -11.55 -2.25 -21.37
N ALA A 226 -11.84 -1.42 -20.38
CA ALA A 226 -12.18 -1.87 -19.04
C ALA A 226 -13.44 -2.74 -18.99
N ALA A 227 -14.48 -2.40 -19.79
CA ALA A 227 -15.72 -3.15 -19.90
C ALA A 227 -15.56 -4.50 -20.61
N SER A 228 -14.44 -4.73 -21.32
CA SER A 228 -14.14 -6.02 -21.95
C SER A 228 -13.61 -7.07 -20.97
N ALA A 229 -13.36 -6.69 -19.71
CA ALA A 229 -12.88 -7.61 -18.69
C ALA A 229 -13.86 -8.75 -18.41
N ALA A 230 -13.34 -9.96 -18.17
CA ALA A 230 -14.17 -11.14 -17.91
C ALA A 230 -15.01 -10.96 -16.61
N PRO A 231 -16.22 -11.55 -16.52
CA PRO A 231 -16.98 -11.56 -15.27
C PRO A 231 -16.18 -12.19 -14.13
N MET A 232 -16.42 -11.72 -12.89
CA MET A 232 -15.70 -12.18 -11.70
C MET A 232 -16.67 -12.45 -10.54
N PRO A 233 -16.20 -13.07 -9.41
CA PRO A 233 -17.05 -13.35 -8.26
C PRO A 233 -17.84 -12.12 -7.81
N ALA A 234 -19.07 -12.33 -7.36
CA ALA A 234 -19.86 -11.24 -6.79
C ALA A 234 -19.21 -10.67 -5.52
N PRO A 235 -19.28 -9.35 -5.28
CA PRO A 235 -18.71 -8.72 -4.10
C PRO A 235 -19.37 -9.25 -2.81
N ILE A 236 -18.57 -9.32 -1.75
CA ILE A 236 -19.00 -9.69 -0.41
C ILE A 236 -18.68 -8.51 0.51
N ASP A 237 -19.70 -7.93 1.13
CA ASP A 237 -19.51 -6.93 2.18
C ASP A 237 -19.20 -7.65 3.50
N ILE A 238 -17.93 -7.71 3.85
CA ILE A 238 -17.44 -8.40 5.05
C ILE A 238 -17.80 -7.66 6.35
N THR A 239 -18.20 -6.39 6.28
CA THR A 239 -18.55 -5.57 7.44
C THR A 239 -20.06 -5.54 7.71
N LYS A 240 -20.87 -6.02 6.76
CA LYS A 240 -22.32 -5.96 6.84
C LYS A 240 -22.88 -6.83 7.97
N GLY A 241 -23.60 -6.19 8.88
CA GLY A 241 -24.27 -6.87 9.99
C GLY A 241 -23.33 -7.22 11.16
N VAL A 242 -22.08 -6.77 11.13
CA VAL A 242 -21.12 -6.97 12.22
C VAL A 242 -21.48 -6.08 13.42
N THR A 243 -21.62 -6.69 14.59
CA THR A 243 -21.80 -5.95 15.85
C THR A 243 -20.44 -5.51 16.39
N LYS A 244 -20.31 -4.23 16.71
CA LYS A 244 -19.10 -3.71 17.37
C LYS A 244 -19.05 -4.22 18.81
N ARG A 245 -17.90 -4.77 19.22
CA ARG A 245 -17.69 -5.43 20.51
C ARG A 245 -16.47 -4.94 21.28
N THR A 246 -15.60 -4.15 20.64
CA THR A 246 -14.40 -3.56 21.26
C THR A 246 -13.99 -2.30 20.52
N LYS A 247 -13.27 -1.40 21.19
CA LYS A 247 -12.70 -0.19 20.60
C LYS A 247 -11.20 -0.34 20.44
N ILE A 248 -10.70 -0.01 19.27
CA ILE A 248 -9.26 -0.05 18.96
C ILE A 248 -8.79 1.35 18.56
N GLY A 249 -7.83 1.88 19.31
CA GLY A 249 -7.15 3.13 18.98
C GLY A 249 -6.17 2.94 17.83
N VAL A 250 -6.30 3.74 16.79
CA VAL A 250 -5.41 3.73 15.62
C VAL A 250 -4.62 5.03 15.60
N ALA A 251 -3.30 4.92 15.77
CA ALA A 251 -2.40 6.08 15.67
C ALA A 251 -2.36 6.57 14.21
N TYR A 252 -2.87 7.76 13.93
CA TYR A 252 -2.94 8.28 12.57
C TYR A 252 -2.63 9.77 12.52
N ASP A 253 -1.47 10.10 11.96
CA ASP A 253 -1.03 11.46 11.70
C ASP A 253 0.11 11.47 10.67
N GLU A 254 0.84 12.55 10.56
CA GLU A 254 1.94 12.72 9.62
C GLU A 254 3.10 11.74 9.89
N ALA A 255 3.29 11.29 11.13
CA ALA A 255 4.32 10.32 11.50
C ALA A 255 3.88 8.86 11.30
N PHE A 256 2.57 8.56 11.37
CA PHE A 256 1.99 7.22 11.34
C PHE A 256 0.83 7.16 10.35
N SER A 257 1.12 7.06 9.06
CA SER A 257 0.10 7.08 7.99
C SER A 257 0.08 5.84 7.11
N PHE A 258 0.97 4.86 7.35
CA PHE A 258 1.09 3.67 6.52
C PHE A 258 0.18 2.56 7.04
N TYR A 259 -1.03 2.51 6.50
CA TYR A 259 -2.03 1.49 6.75
C TYR A 259 -2.59 0.97 5.43
N TYR A 260 -2.81 -0.33 5.35
CA TYR A 260 -3.69 -0.86 4.31
C TYR A 260 -5.14 -0.64 4.73
N PRO A 261 -5.95 0.08 3.94
CA PRO A 261 -7.38 0.24 4.27
C PRO A 261 -8.09 -1.11 4.45
N ALA A 262 -7.66 -2.13 3.70
CA ALA A 262 -8.18 -3.49 3.84
C ALA A 262 -7.86 -4.13 5.22
N SER A 263 -6.72 -3.79 5.83
CA SER A 263 -6.39 -4.24 7.19
C SER A 263 -7.32 -3.62 8.23
N LEU A 264 -7.61 -2.34 8.09
CA LEU A 264 -8.54 -1.63 8.97
C LEU A 264 -9.96 -2.20 8.82
N SER A 265 -10.41 -2.41 7.57
CA SER A 265 -11.71 -3.06 7.29
C SER A 265 -11.78 -4.51 7.81
N ALA A 266 -10.66 -5.25 7.81
CA ALA A 266 -10.61 -6.59 8.38
C ALA A 266 -10.81 -6.57 9.91
N LEU A 267 -10.22 -5.60 10.64
CA LEU A 267 -10.48 -5.41 12.07
C LEU A 267 -11.94 -5.05 12.33
N GLU A 268 -12.52 -4.15 11.53
CA GLU A 268 -13.94 -3.79 11.62
C GLU A 268 -14.87 -4.97 11.37
N ALA A 269 -14.51 -5.85 10.40
CA ALA A 269 -15.24 -7.08 10.09
C ALA A 269 -15.20 -8.09 11.25
N GLN A 270 -14.19 -8.00 12.12
CA GLN A 270 -14.11 -8.80 13.35
C GLN A 270 -14.79 -8.12 14.55
N GLY A 271 -15.44 -6.97 14.38
CA GLY A 271 -16.20 -6.28 15.41
C GLY A 271 -15.46 -5.15 16.13
N ALA A 272 -14.34 -4.68 15.60
CA ALA A 272 -13.66 -3.50 16.12
C ALA A 272 -14.39 -2.20 15.72
N GLU A 273 -14.51 -1.26 16.64
CA GLU A 273 -14.75 0.16 16.38
C GLU A 273 -13.40 0.88 16.38
N LEU A 274 -13.02 1.49 15.27
CA LEU A 274 -11.73 2.17 15.14
C LEU A 274 -11.85 3.62 15.62
N VAL A 275 -10.96 4.02 16.55
CA VAL A 275 -10.89 5.37 17.10
C VAL A 275 -9.52 5.96 16.79
N TYR A 276 -9.48 6.97 15.92
CA TYR A 276 -8.22 7.56 15.48
C TYR A 276 -7.71 8.58 16.50
N PHE A 277 -6.38 8.62 16.70
CA PHE A 277 -5.69 9.60 17.54
C PHE A 277 -4.32 9.95 16.94
N SER A 278 -3.78 11.08 17.34
CA SER A 278 -2.50 11.59 16.83
C SER A 278 -1.42 11.58 17.92
N PRO A 279 -0.42 10.71 17.82
CA PRO A 279 0.75 10.77 18.70
C PRO A 279 1.49 12.12 18.66
N LEU A 280 1.41 12.88 17.56
CA LEU A 280 2.00 14.19 17.42
C LEU A 280 1.22 15.31 18.13
N LYS A 281 -0.12 15.22 18.17
CA LYS A 281 -0.99 16.37 18.51
C LYS A 281 -1.79 16.14 19.79
N ASP A 282 -2.18 14.89 20.07
CA ASP A 282 -2.97 14.57 21.26
C ASP A 282 -2.05 14.37 22.48
N SER A 283 -2.56 14.63 23.68
CA SER A 283 -1.82 14.46 24.93
C SER A 283 -2.01 13.11 25.60
N ALA A 284 -2.96 12.27 25.10
CA ALA A 284 -3.22 10.94 25.61
C ALA A 284 -3.93 10.07 24.56
N ILE A 285 -3.85 8.75 24.73
CA ILE A 285 -4.66 7.81 23.95
C ILE A 285 -6.15 7.98 24.31
N PRO A 286 -7.06 7.72 23.35
CA PRO A 286 -8.51 7.70 23.63
C PRO A 286 -8.89 6.54 24.54
N ASP A 287 -10.15 6.53 25.03
CA ASP A 287 -10.68 5.40 25.81
C ASP A 287 -10.99 4.23 24.87
N VAL A 288 -10.04 3.29 24.80
CA VAL A 288 -10.05 2.14 23.90
C VAL A 288 -9.55 0.87 24.61
N ASP A 289 -9.71 -0.27 23.98
CA ASP A 289 -9.41 -1.59 24.54
C ASP A 289 -8.15 -2.22 23.91
N GLY A 290 -7.57 -1.58 22.89
CA GLY A 290 -6.33 -1.96 22.25
C GLY A 290 -5.79 -0.84 21.40
N LEU A 291 -4.51 -0.93 21.00
CA LEU A 291 -3.82 0.09 20.19
C LEU A 291 -3.18 -0.53 18.95
N VAL A 292 -3.25 0.21 17.84
CA VAL A 292 -2.53 -0.10 16.58
C VAL A 292 -1.68 1.10 16.19
N PHE A 293 -0.39 0.88 16.04
CA PHE A 293 0.57 1.84 15.47
C PHE A 293 1.04 1.31 14.13
N GLY A 294 0.66 1.95 13.04
CA GLY A 294 1.12 1.61 11.71
C GLY A 294 2.54 2.06 11.41
N GLY A 295 2.96 1.83 10.19
CA GLY A 295 4.20 2.39 9.68
C GLY A 295 4.08 3.89 9.38
N GLY A 296 5.18 4.45 8.92
CA GLY A 296 5.29 5.88 8.58
C GLY A 296 6.74 6.33 8.63
N PHE A 297 6.92 7.63 8.80
CA PHE A 297 8.25 8.25 8.92
C PHE A 297 8.40 8.98 10.27
N PRO A 298 8.36 8.28 11.42
CA PRO A 298 8.51 8.93 12.72
C PRO A 298 9.85 9.66 12.87
N GLU A 299 10.91 9.22 12.15
CA GLU A 299 12.22 9.85 12.12
C GLU A 299 12.20 11.30 11.60
N MET A 300 11.15 11.69 10.89
CA MET A 300 10.97 13.07 10.42
C MET A 300 10.34 13.98 11.48
N PHE A 301 9.83 13.42 12.57
CA PHE A 301 9.06 14.11 13.60
C PHE A 301 9.60 13.87 15.02
N LEU A 302 10.86 13.41 15.14
CA LEU A 302 11.46 12.95 16.41
C LEU A 302 11.39 13.97 17.53
N GLN A 303 11.66 15.26 17.24
CA GLN A 303 11.57 16.31 18.24
C GLN A 303 10.16 16.38 18.86
N ALA A 304 9.12 16.46 18.02
CA ALA A 304 7.74 16.57 18.49
C ALA A 304 7.28 15.31 19.24
N LEU A 305 7.62 14.11 18.73
CA LEU A 305 7.30 12.84 19.38
C LEU A 305 8.00 12.69 20.73
N SER A 306 9.28 13.08 20.81
CA SER A 306 10.07 13.02 22.05
C SER A 306 9.57 14.01 23.10
N GLU A 307 9.15 15.21 22.71
CA GLU A 307 8.63 16.25 23.62
C GLU A 307 7.21 15.95 24.13
N ASN A 308 6.42 15.12 23.41
CA ASN A 308 5.07 14.74 23.85
C ASN A 308 5.11 13.67 24.96
N THR A 309 5.63 14.07 26.13
CA THR A 309 5.79 13.17 27.30
C THR A 309 4.44 12.62 27.78
N ALA A 310 3.38 13.43 27.74
CA ALA A 310 2.06 13.03 28.19
C ALA A 310 1.50 11.85 27.35
N MET A 311 1.64 11.88 26.03
CA MET A 311 1.26 10.77 25.16
C MET A 311 2.10 9.52 25.43
N LYS A 312 3.42 9.66 25.57
CA LYS A 312 4.33 8.54 25.88
C LYS A 312 3.96 7.87 27.21
N GLU A 313 3.70 8.65 28.25
CA GLU A 313 3.25 8.15 29.56
C GLU A 313 1.89 7.45 29.47
N SER A 314 0.95 7.97 28.65
CA SER A 314 -0.35 7.37 28.45
C SER A 314 -0.25 5.97 27.79
N ILE A 315 0.62 5.82 26.77
CA ILE A 315 0.90 4.53 26.09
C ILE A 315 1.62 3.57 27.05
N SER A 316 2.64 4.05 27.77
CA SER A 316 3.37 3.24 28.74
C SER A 316 2.44 2.70 29.84
N LYS A 317 1.51 3.52 30.34
CA LYS A 317 0.50 3.12 31.32
C LYS A 317 -0.46 2.07 30.73
N ALA A 318 -0.88 2.22 29.48
CA ALA A 318 -1.71 1.23 28.81
C ALA A 318 -1.00 -0.14 28.73
N ASN A 319 0.29 -0.15 28.39
CA ASN A 319 1.11 -1.37 28.42
C ASN A 319 1.18 -1.99 29.84
N GLN A 320 1.43 -1.18 30.87
CA GLN A 320 1.46 -1.64 32.27
C GLN A 320 0.13 -2.23 32.74
N CYS A 321 -0.99 -1.74 32.18
CA CYS A 321 -2.32 -2.31 32.39
C CYS A 321 -2.61 -3.56 31.54
N SER A 322 -1.63 -4.06 30.76
CA SER A 322 -1.77 -5.21 29.86
C SER A 322 -2.74 -4.97 28.68
N MET A 323 -2.94 -3.73 28.25
CA MET A 323 -3.70 -3.42 27.03
C MET A 323 -2.98 -4.00 25.81
N PRO A 324 -3.65 -4.70 24.88
CA PRO A 324 -3.06 -5.17 23.64
C PRO A 324 -2.55 -4.02 22.78
N ILE A 325 -1.27 -4.08 22.36
CA ILE A 325 -0.59 -3.07 21.53
C ILE A 325 0.07 -3.75 20.34
N TYR A 326 -0.42 -3.46 19.14
CA TYR A 326 0.16 -3.92 17.89
C TYR A 326 0.87 -2.78 17.16
N ALA A 327 2.11 -3.01 16.69
CA ALA A 327 2.91 -2.00 16.03
C ALA A 327 3.69 -2.53 14.84
N GLU A 328 3.65 -1.79 13.70
CA GLU A 328 4.40 -2.05 12.48
C GLU A 328 5.44 -0.96 12.22
N CYS A 329 6.66 -1.35 11.85
CA CYS A 329 7.73 -0.50 11.31
C CYS A 329 7.94 0.81 12.11
N GLY A 330 7.45 1.94 11.62
CA GLY A 330 7.50 3.23 12.35
C GLY A 330 6.87 3.15 13.73
N GLY A 331 5.79 2.39 13.89
CA GLY A 331 5.16 2.11 15.18
C GLY A 331 6.07 1.33 16.13
N LEU A 332 6.78 0.30 15.63
CA LEU A 332 7.83 -0.38 16.42
C LEU A 332 8.89 0.62 16.88
N MET A 333 9.39 1.47 15.98
CA MET A 333 10.42 2.45 16.29
C MET A 333 9.97 3.37 17.43
N TYR A 334 8.74 3.86 17.39
CA TYR A 334 8.18 4.74 18.42
C TYR A 334 7.97 4.04 19.77
N LEU A 335 7.71 2.72 19.77
CA LEU A 335 7.57 1.95 21.01
C LEU A 335 8.93 1.56 21.65
N CYS A 336 10.04 1.71 20.97
CA CYS A 336 11.39 1.47 21.50
C CYS A 336 11.74 2.47 22.62
N GLU A 337 12.91 2.31 23.26
CA GLU A 337 13.42 3.24 24.27
C GLU A 337 13.89 4.55 23.63
N HIS A 338 14.68 4.43 22.54
CA HIS A 338 15.22 5.60 21.83
C HIS A 338 15.22 5.37 20.32
N ILE A 339 15.18 6.49 19.58
CA ILE A 339 15.50 6.53 18.15
C ILE A 339 16.75 7.40 17.98
N HIS A 340 17.78 6.83 17.34
CA HIS A 340 18.96 7.56 16.89
C HIS A 340 18.73 7.99 15.44
N ASP A 341 18.77 9.29 15.17
CA ASP A 341 18.57 9.85 13.83
C ASP A 341 19.79 9.60 12.91
N PHE A 342 19.72 10.13 11.67
CA PHE A 342 20.80 9.99 10.69
C PHE A 342 22.10 10.69 11.08
N ASP A 343 22.04 11.67 12.00
CA ASP A 343 23.17 12.44 12.49
C ASP A 343 23.70 11.89 13.84
N GLY A 344 23.04 10.86 14.37
CA GLY A 344 23.38 10.22 15.65
C GLY A 344 22.82 10.92 16.88
N ASN A 345 21.91 11.88 16.72
CA ASN A 345 21.19 12.45 17.87
C ASN A 345 20.21 11.42 18.41
N VAL A 346 20.02 11.41 19.72
CA VAL A 346 19.19 10.44 20.44
C VAL A 346 17.91 11.11 20.92
N PHE A 347 16.78 10.49 20.62
CA PHE A 347 15.46 10.97 21.01
C PHE A 347 14.74 9.91 21.85
N ASP A 348 14.25 10.32 23.01
CA ASP A 348 13.46 9.44 23.89
C ASP A 348 12.09 9.15 23.25
N THR A 349 11.71 7.87 23.24
CA THR A 349 10.42 7.41 22.75
C THR A 349 9.60 6.74 23.86
N VAL A 350 8.68 5.84 23.57
CA VAL A 350 7.73 5.33 24.58
C VAL A 350 8.38 4.40 25.61
N GLY A 351 9.38 3.61 25.22
CA GLY A 351 10.11 2.70 26.11
C GLY A 351 9.34 1.42 26.48
N VAL A 352 8.40 0.97 25.65
CA VAL A 352 7.68 -0.29 25.84
C VAL A 352 8.50 -1.48 25.33
N VAL A 353 9.23 -1.28 24.23
CA VAL A 353 10.15 -2.27 23.65
C VAL A 353 11.56 -1.99 24.16
N PRO A 354 12.22 -2.93 24.87
CA PRO A 354 13.57 -2.73 25.40
C PRO A 354 14.63 -2.84 24.29
N ALA A 355 14.63 -1.86 23.40
CA ALA A 355 15.55 -1.76 22.27
C ALA A 355 15.71 -0.30 21.83
N ASN A 356 16.80 -0.01 21.14
CA ASN A 356 17.01 1.24 20.43
C ASN A 356 16.82 1.04 18.94
N CYS A 357 16.24 2.02 18.23
CA CYS A 357 16.24 2.08 16.79
C CYS A 357 17.32 3.03 16.30
N VAL A 358 18.15 2.60 15.35
CA VAL A 358 19.24 3.39 14.78
C VAL A 358 19.01 3.58 13.30
N MET A 359 18.83 4.83 12.84
CA MET A 359 18.66 5.17 11.44
C MET A 359 19.96 4.94 10.66
N GLN A 360 19.84 4.34 9.48
CA GLN A 360 20.96 3.98 8.62
C GLN A 360 20.86 4.70 7.27
N GLN A 361 22.00 5.13 6.71
CA GLN A 361 22.06 5.78 5.39
C GLN A 361 21.68 4.85 4.23
N LYS A 362 21.68 3.56 4.45
CA LYS A 362 21.34 2.56 3.43
C LYS A 362 20.12 1.76 3.87
N LEU A 363 19.32 1.38 2.87
CA LEU A 363 18.20 0.47 3.07
C LEU A 363 18.70 -0.85 3.70
N GLN A 364 18.14 -1.21 4.86
CA GLN A 364 18.57 -2.38 5.62
C GLN A 364 17.86 -3.65 5.17
N LYS A 365 16.54 -3.57 5.01
CA LYS A 365 15.72 -4.69 4.56
C LYS A 365 14.73 -4.22 3.51
N VAL A 366 14.48 -5.10 2.54
CA VAL A 366 13.41 -4.94 1.55
C VAL A 366 12.99 -6.30 1.01
N GLY A 367 11.68 -6.51 0.93
CA GLY A 367 11.08 -7.65 0.24
C GLY A 367 10.09 -8.42 1.08
N TYR A 368 9.53 -9.42 0.42
CA TYR A 368 8.55 -10.33 1.01
C TYR A 368 9.23 -11.33 1.94
N VAL A 369 8.59 -11.58 3.08
CA VAL A 369 9.07 -12.52 4.09
C VAL A 369 7.93 -13.38 4.62
N THR A 370 8.26 -14.61 4.99
CA THR A 370 7.43 -15.46 5.85
C THR A 370 7.93 -15.30 7.28
N ALA A 371 7.02 -14.92 8.18
CA ALA A 371 7.30 -14.74 9.60
C ALA A 371 6.63 -15.86 10.40
N THR A 372 7.43 -16.76 11.00
CA THR A 372 6.94 -17.83 11.86
C THR A 372 7.05 -17.41 13.33
N ALA A 373 5.92 -17.41 14.04
CA ALA A 373 5.85 -16.99 15.44
C ALA A 373 6.70 -17.91 16.34
N LYS A 374 7.68 -17.35 17.04
CA LYS A 374 8.54 -18.07 18.02
C LYS A 374 7.87 -18.26 19.36
N ARG A 375 6.81 -17.52 19.63
CA ARG A 375 6.00 -17.52 20.85
C ARG A 375 4.55 -17.16 20.51
N ASN A 376 3.68 -17.24 21.48
CA ASN A 376 2.33 -16.67 21.32
C ASN A 376 2.44 -15.16 21.11
N THR A 377 1.65 -14.64 20.20
CA THR A 377 1.60 -13.22 19.82
C THR A 377 0.16 -12.76 19.76
N LEU A 378 -0.06 -11.46 19.59
CA LEU A 378 -1.40 -10.88 19.36
C LEU A 378 -2.07 -11.40 18.07
N LEU A 379 -1.35 -12.06 17.17
CA LEU A 379 -1.85 -12.55 15.89
C LEU A 379 -1.95 -14.08 15.80
N GLY A 380 -1.62 -14.81 16.86
CA GLY A 380 -1.72 -16.24 16.89
C GLY A 380 -0.69 -16.92 17.80
N ASN A 381 -0.77 -18.24 17.85
CA ASN A 381 0.07 -19.07 18.71
C ASN A 381 1.47 -19.30 18.11
N THR A 382 2.39 -19.79 18.93
CA THR A 382 3.70 -20.29 18.49
C THR A 382 3.55 -21.21 17.28
N GLY A 383 4.37 -20.98 16.23
CA GLY A 383 4.33 -21.70 14.97
C GLY A 383 3.37 -21.13 13.92
N THR A 384 2.54 -20.14 14.25
CA THR A 384 1.73 -19.43 13.23
C THR A 384 2.65 -18.77 12.21
N ALA A 385 2.42 -19.06 10.92
CA ALA A 385 3.14 -18.43 9.81
C ALA A 385 2.31 -17.30 9.19
N LEU A 386 2.93 -16.14 9.03
CA LEU A 386 2.35 -14.94 8.44
C LEU A 386 3.17 -14.51 7.23
N HIS A 387 2.49 -14.05 6.17
CA HIS A 387 3.13 -13.46 5.01
C HIS A 387 3.10 -11.94 5.13
N GLY A 388 4.26 -11.33 5.04
CA GLY A 388 4.40 -9.88 5.11
C GLY A 388 5.53 -9.37 4.23
N HIS A 389 5.80 -8.09 4.36
CA HIS A 389 6.98 -7.49 3.74
C HIS A 389 7.70 -6.59 4.74
N GLU A 390 8.97 -6.36 4.51
CA GLU A 390 9.79 -5.37 5.23
C GLU A 390 10.33 -4.35 4.25
N PHE A 391 10.36 -3.09 4.69
CA PHE A 391 11.01 -2.00 3.99
C PHE A 391 11.43 -0.96 5.01
N HIS A 392 12.70 -0.98 5.45
CA HIS A 392 13.16 -0.04 6.47
C HIS A 392 14.65 0.31 6.37
N PHE A 393 14.97 1.52 6.80
CA PHE A 393 16.33 2.06 6.85
C PHE A 393 16.94 1.97 8.25
N SER A 394 16.16 1.67 9.28
CA SER A 394 16.65 1.55 10.66
C SER A 394 17.01 0.12 11.03
N THR A 395 17.81 -0.04 12.06
CA THR A 395 18.07 -1.31 12.75
C THR A 395 17.54 -1.23 14.17
N MET A 396 16.99 -2.33 14.68
CA MET A 396 16.61 -2.46 16.08
C MET A 396 17.72 -3.16 16.86
N GLU A 397 18.19 -2.54 17.93
CA GLU A 397 19.25 -3.02 18.79
C GLU A 397 18.70 -3.27 20.21
N PRO A 398 18.49 -4.56 20.59
CA PRO A 398 18.02 -4.90 21.94
C PRO A 398 18.92 -4.33 23.04
N THR A 399 18.32 -3.84 24.14
CA THR A 399 19.03 -3.35 25.34
C THR A 399 19.11 -4.38 26.45
N ILE A 400 18.47 -5.55 26.28
CA ILE A 400 18.47 -6.68 27.21
C ILE A 400 19.02 -7.96 26.55
N GLU A 401 19.68 -8.83 27.35
CA GLU A 401 20.30 -10.07 26.84
C GLU A 401 19.28 -11.09 26.33
N GLU A 402 18.21 -11.36 27.09
CA GLU A 402 17.15 -12.32 26.71
C GLU A 402 16.00 -11.59 26.03
N PHE A 403 16.24 -11.12 24.79
CA PHE A 403 15.21 -10.39 24.04
C PHE A 403 14.11 -11.33 23.55
N PRO A 404 12.82 -11.01 23.80
CA PRO A 404 11.70 -11.87 23.44
C PRO A 404 11.31 -11.72 21.96
N TRP A 405 12.13 -12.27 21.07
CA TRP A 405 11.89 -12.25 19.63
C TRP A 405 10.52 -12.81 19.27
N ALA A 406 9.76 -12.04 18.48
CA ALA A 406 8.41 -12.41 18.05
C ALA A 406 8.43 -13.50 16.98
N PHE A 407 9.29 -13.33 15.99
CA PHE A 407 9.27 -14.12 14.77
C PHE A 407 10.66 -14.67 14.39
N HIS A 408 10.64 -15.81 13.73
CA HIS A 408 11.68 -16.26 12.82
C HIS A 408 11.25 -15.88 11.40
N LEU A 409 12.05 -15.03 10.72
CA LEU A 409 11.75 -14.49 9.40
C LEU A 409 12.62 -15.15 8.33
N GLU A 410 12.00 -15.55 7.23
CA GLU A 410 12.66 -16.14 6.07
C GLU A 410 12.22 -15.39 4.80
N GLY A 411 13.16 -14.94 3.97
CA GLY A 411 12.85 -14.26 2.70
C GLY A 411 13.67 -13.00 2.47
N GLY A 412 13.06 -11.98 1.90
CA GLY A 412 13.70 -10.74 1.48
C GLY A 412 14.29 -10.82 0.07
N ARG A 413 14.74 -9.68 -0.46
CA ARG A 413 15.35 -9.58 -1.79
C ARG A 413 16.58 -10.48 -1.96
N LYS A 414 17.38 -10.59 -0.89
CA LYS A 414 18.42 -11.63 -0.75
C LYS A 414 17.91 -12.59 0.31
N PRO A 415 17.69 -13.88 -0.02
CA PRO A 415 17.19 -14.84 0.94
C PRO A 415 18.03 -14.85 2.22
N GLN A 416 17.40 -14.58 3.33
CA GLN A 416 17.99 -14.53 4.65
C GLN A 416 17.04 -15.19 5.64
N SER A 417 17.60 -15.65 6.76
CA SER A 417 16.89 -16.21 7.89
C SER A 417 17.40 -15.51 9.14
N TYR A 418 16.52 -14.92 9.93
CA TYR A 418 16.86 -14.14 11.12
C TYR A 418 15.67 -14.02 12.06
N ASP A 419 15.96 -13.72 13.32
CA ASP A 419 14.92 -13.40 14.30
C ASP A 419 14.60 -11.91 14.27
N GLY A 420 13.32 -11.56 14.43
CA GLY A 420 12.86 -10.18 14.39
C GLY A 420 11.57 -9.94 15.15
N GLY A 421 11.28 -8.65 15.38
CA GLY A 421 10.14 -8.20 16.16
C GLY A 421 10.25 -8.54 17.65
N TYR A 422 9.40 -7.91 18.44
CA TYR A 422 9.27 -8.05 19.88
C TYR A 422 7.86 -8.54 20.22
N ALA A 423 7.73 -9.54 21.09
CA ALA A 423 6.43 -9.97 21.57
C ALA A 423 6.44 -10.30 23.06
N THR A 424 5.40 -9.81 23.74
CA THR A 424 4.97 -10.23 25.07
C THR A 424 3.50 -10.70 25.01
N ASP A 425 2.89 -10.94 26.14
CA ASP A 425 1.48 -11.37 26.19
C ASP A 425 0.52 -10.29 25.62
N ASN A 426 0.89 -9.01 25.71
CA ASN A 426 0.05 -7.89 25.30
C ASN A 426 0.70 -6.94 24.28
N VAL A 427 1.93 -7.18 23.83
CA VAL A 427 2.60 -6.35 22.84
C VAL A 427 3.11 -7.21 21.70
N LEU A 428 2.89 -6.76 20.47
CA LEU A 428 3.56 -7.26 19.27
C LEU A 428 4.03 -6.07 18.45
N ALA A 429 5.33 -5.92 18.30
CA ALA A 429 5.94 -4.85 17.53
C ALA A 429 7.02 -5.41 16.59
N SER A 430 6.96 -5.09 15.29
CA SER A 430 7.95 -5.60 14.32
C SER A 430 8.11 -4.65 13.13
N TYR A 431 9.17 -4.82 12.35
CA TYR A 431 9.30 -4.19 11.03
C TYR A 431 8.40 -4.81 9.96
N LEU A 432 7.78 -5.94 10.29
CA LEU A 432 6.90 -6.65 9.38
C LEU A 432 5.61 -5.85 9.14
N HIS A 433 5.30 -5.61 7.88
CA HIS A 433 4.02 -5.07 7.45
C HIS A 433 3.11 -6.22 6.98
N LEU A 434 1.90 -6.27 7.52
CA LEU A 434 0.90 -7.27 7.19
C LEU A 434 -0.31 -6.65 6.50
N ASN A 435 -0.97 -7.44 5.65
CA ASN A 435 -2.31 -7.12 5.21
C ASN A 435 -3.30 -8.09 5.87
N PHE A 436 -4.10 -7.61 6.82
CA PHE A 436 -5.05 -8.45 7.54
C PHE A 436 -6.16 -9.05 6.68
N ALA A 437 -6.40 -8.51 5.47
CA ALA A 437 -7.27 -9.18 4.51
C ALA A 437 -6.72 -10.55 4.07
N GLY A 438 -5.40 -10.76 4.14
CA GLY A 438 -4.75 -12.04 3.92
C GLY A 438 -4.53 -12.86 5.20
N SER A 439 -4.83 -12.29 6.37
CA SER A 439 -4.67 -12.93 7.70
C SER A 439 -5.86 -12.63 8.61
N LEU A 440 -7.06 -13.03 8.17
CA LEU A 440 -8.31 -12.76 8.90
C LEU A 440 -8.31 -13.42 10.29
N GLU A 441 -7.69 -14.59 10.45
CA GLU A 441 -7.52 -15.25 11.76
C GLU A 441 -6.64 -14.41 12.69
N GLY A 442 -5.58 -13.78 12.18
CA GLY A 442 -4.73 -12.87 12.95
C GLY A 442 -5.50 -11.62 13.39
N ALA A 443 -6.27 -11.02 12.48
CA ALA A 443 -7.16 -9.90 12.80
C ALA A 443 -8.17 -10.27 13.89
N LYS A 444 -8.80 -11.45 13.76
CA LYS A 444 -9.74 -11.98 14.74
C LYS A 444 -9.07 -12.16 16.10
N HIS A 445 -7.91 -12.80 16.14
CA HIS A 445 -7.19 -13.05 17.40
C HIS A 445 -6.87 -11.75 18.13
N PHE A 446 -6.40 -10.73 17.42
CA PHE A 446 -6.13 -9.42 18.00
C PHE A 446 -7.39 -8.75 18.54
N VAL A 447 -8.48 -8.75 17.77
CA VAL A 447 -9.78 -8.18 18.23
C VAL A 447 -10.34 -8.92 19.44
N ASP A 448 -10.23 -10.26 19.48
CA ASP A 448 -10.66 -11.07 20.64
C ASP A 448 -9.86 -10.70 21.91
N MET A 449 -8.56 -10.44 21.79
CA MET A 449 -7.73 -10.01 22.92
C MET A 449 -8.11 -8.60 23.40
N CYS A 450 -8.41 -7.68 22.49
CA CYS A 450 -8.89 -6.34 22.83
C CYS A 450 -10.25 -6.40 23.57
N GLU A 451 -11.19 -7.22 23.10
CA GLU A 451 -12.48 -7.43 23.78
C GLU A 451 -12.29 -8.00 25.18
N ALA A 452 -11.43 -9.04 25.32
CA ALA A 452 -11.12 -9.62 26.62
C ALA A 452 -10.55 -8.60 27.60
N PHE A 453 -9.64 -7.73 27.14
CA PHE A 453 -9.11 -6.61 27.94
C PHE A 453 -10.22 -5.62 28.35
N GLY A 454 -11.08 -5.22 27.41
CA GLY A 454 -12.20 -4.31 27.67
C GLY A 454 -13.15 -4.81 28.76
N HIS A 455 -13.33 -6.13 28.91
CA HIS A 455 -14.13 -6.72 29.98
C HIS A 455 -13.46 -6.71 31.37
N THR A 456 -12.14 -6.42 31.44
CA THR A 456 -11.35 -6.40 32.68
C THR A 456 -11.09 -4.99 33.22
N LYS A 457 -11.43 -3.95 32.48
CA LYS A 457 -11.29 -2.53 32.83
C LYS A 457 -12.06 -2.12 34.09
#